data_b0441ccdb0e8806e87c0954ee441e5d4
#
_entry.id   b0441ccdb0e8806e87c0954ee441e5d4
#
_cell.length_a   1.000
_cell.length_b   1.000
_cell.length_c   1.000
_cell.angle_alpha   90.00
_cell.angle_beta   90.00
_cell.angle_gamma   90.00
#
_symmetry.space_group_name_H-M   'P 1'
#
loop_
_entity.id
_entity.type
_entity.pdbx_description
1 polymer ?
#
loop_
_entity_poly.entity_id
_entity_poly.type
_entity_poly.pdbx_seq_one_letter_code
_entity_poly.pdbx_strand_id
1 'polypeptide(L)'
;MVIINDTTVVVTTSAELKTALEGSNQYNYIYFGANITLTSGITINQSKTKVTIDGTYNGITYTYTDMKSSGTGDTISVRNKNVSLVTVKNLKVVGYNYYGLIYVVEDNNLKDVVIEYNNVTYSGPQITFHPAGLSRYIDCTINIITAYNTANEVAECNRIEIGGTTTITHASTGDTMFWFRGRTTPYFKILENAIVNLTSTYRELFYGVTNLSFIALANANFTLTSHNGMQYGSYSTNNVLIDKCATVRITQTALNGTFPTWYCNGPFVMNENSSLYITDNYTAITAVNYSICFVSTNASFTLNNPKRIVIYNSGANAIFSAATTNFSFQYSRINFWEKAANISTAGSITDLPLYSWYKVNSLSTVTGTLTSLVTTLSSNNYTADELKTLPAISNFSFQGKKVISIGQGILNIDAITDKSMVIKGYADPLASVIISYNTTSKTVTADANGLFSLTLDNVLPVGTIIKFTANVKNSFIYQSKSIQIVYAGELTLDSAPTVITFSMVPFSTNPVLCSRAGEVIIKVTDSRAVSSNWKLYAAIGQNLTSDNGYVLTNSLVNVNSDKTINVLSSVPTLVYTGANNGGTTKVTNVSWPSDEGIILRVANEPLENGEVYKSNIIWTIEE
;
A
#
# COMPACT_ATOMS: atom_id res chain seq x y z
N MET A 1 6.90 19.98 45.69
CA MET A 1 5.67 19.32 45.20
C MET A 1 4.52 20.32 45.20
N VAL A 2 3.83 20.50 44.10
CA VAL A 2 2.66 21.37 43.99
C VAL A 2 1.43 20.48 43.75
N ILE A 3 0.43 20.61 44.61
CA ILE A 3 -0.83 19.86 44.51
C ILE A 3 -1.77 20.63 43.56
N ILE A 4 -2.19 20.00 42.46
CA ILE A 4 -3.18 20.58 41.55
C ILE A 4 -4.60 20.25 42.03
N ASN A 5 -4.82 18.99 42.43
CA ASN A 5 -6.06 18.48 43.01
C ASN A 5 -5.80 17.18 43.78
N ASP A 6 -6.84 16.54 44.30
CA ASP A 6 -6.71 15.34 45.14
C ASP A 6 -5.97 14.17 44.48
N THR A 7 -5.94 14.09 43.14
CA THR A 7 -5.33 13.00 42.40
C THR A 7 -4.13 13.41 41.56
N THR A 8 -3.83 14.71 41.47
CA THR A 8 -2.86 15.26 40.51
C THR A 8 -1.84 16.15 41.21
N VAL A 9 -0.56 15.91 40.93
CA VAL A 9 0.54 16.63 41.54
C VAL A 9 1.65 16.95 40.54
N VAL A 10 2.35 18.07 40.75
CA VAL A 10 3.61 18.42 40.07
C VAL A 10 4.77 18.17 41.00
N VAL A 11 5.76 17.42 40.53
CA VAL A 11 6.99 17.11 41.27
C VAL A 11 8.20 17.72 40.58
N THR A 12 9.16 18.19 41.38
CA THR A 12 10.38 18.86 40.86
C THR A 12 11.66 18.18 41.33
N THR A 13 11.56 17.22 42.25
CA THR A 13 12.70 16.49 42.81
C THR A 13 12.43 14.98 42.88
N SER A 14 13.50 14.19 43.00
CA SER A 14 13.41 12.73 43.22
C SER A 14 12.66 12.38 44.52
N ALA A 15 12.86 13.14 45.60
CA ALA A 15 12.17 12.93 46.87
C ALA A 15 10.65 13.18 46.75
N GLU A 16 10.25 14.20 46.01
CA GLU A 16 8.83 14.49 45.76
C GLU A 16 8.19 13.39 44.89
N LEU A 17 8.91 12.92 43.85
CA LEU A 17 8.46 11.79 43.01
C LEU A 17 8.27 10.53 43.86
N LYS A 18 9.24 10.24 44.75
CA LYS A 18 9.16 9.11 45.68
C LYS A 18 7.96 9.25 46.61
N THR A 19 7.75 10.40 47.20
CA THR A 19 6.59 10.68 48.08
C THR A 19 5.26 10.48 47.32
N ALA A 20 5.18 10.95 46.06
CA ALA A 20 3.99 10.82 45.27
C ALA A 20 3.68 9.35 44.88
N LEU A 21 4.70 8.53 44.60
CA LEU A 21 4.54 7.16 44.16
C LEU A 21 4.44 6.14 45.30
N GLU A 22 5.24 6.30 46.38
CA GLU A 22 5.27 5.36 47.53
C GLU A 22 4.24 5.69 48.60
N GLY A 23 3.78 6.93 48.66
CA GLY A 23 2.79 7.35 49.63
C GLY A 23 1.42 6.69 49.43
N SER A 24 0.68 6.49 50.52
CA SER A 24 -0.73 6.04 50.50
C SER A 24 -1.71 7.12 50.01
N ASN A 25 -1.18 8.27 49.56
CA ASN A 25 -1.93 9.36 48.96
C ASN A 25 -2.63 8.91 47.66
N GLN A 26 -3.59 9.70 47.19
CA GLN A 26 -4.37 9.39 45.97
C GLN A 26 -3.76 9.97 44.68
N TYR A 27 -2.52 10.48 44.72
CA TYR A 27 -1.87 11.04 43.54
C TYR A 27 -1.60 9.94 42.51
N ASN A 28 -2.45 9.90 41.48
CA ASN A 28 -2.38 8.93 40.40
C ASN A 28 -1.85 9.56 39.09
N TYR A 29 -1.85 10.90 39.01
CA TYR A 29 -1.33 11.65 37.88
C TYR A 29 -0.22 12.60 38.36
N ILE A 30 1.00 12.37 37.87
CA ILE A 30 2.21 13.02 38.36
C ILE A 30 2.88 13.73 37.18
N TYR A 31 2.88 15.05 37.20
CA TYR A 31 3.62 15.88 36.27
C TYR A 31 5.04 16.14 36.76
N PHE A 32 5.99 16.18 35.83
CA PHE A 32 7.31 16.72 36.08
C PHE A 32 7.28 18.23 35.88
N GLY A 33 7.71 18.99 36.90
CA GLY A 33 7.89 20.44 36.85
C GLY A 33 9.36 20.85 36.74
N ALA A 34 10.29 19.88 36.71
CA ALA A 34 11.73 20.08 36.50
C ALA A 34 12.35 18.77 35.99
N ASN A 35 13.62 18.85 35.53
CA ASN A 35 14.42 17.65 35.30
C ASN A 35 14.66 16.92 36.61
N ILE A 36 14.46 15.59 36.62
CA ILE A 36 14.60 14.78 37.84
C ILE A 36 15.68 13.72 37.62
N THR A 37 16.65 13.67 38.55
CA THR A 37 17.61 12.56 38.65
C THR A 37 17.22 11.72 39.87
N LEU A 38 17.00 10.42 39.64
CA LEU A 38 16.66 9.47 40.70
C LEU A 38 17.82 9.33 41.69
N THR A 39 17.57 9.48 42.96
CA THR A 39 18.58 9.37 44.05
C THR A 39 18.39 8.14 44.93
N SER A 40 17.23 7.49 44.87
CA SER A 40 16.92 6.22 45.53
C SER A 40 15.78 5.53 44.81
N GLY A 41 15.76 4.21 44.82
CA GLY A 41 14.68 3.43 44.20
C GLY A 41 13.31 3.77 44.79
N ILE A 42 12.28 3.55 43.99
CA ILE A 42 10.88 3.83 44.26
C ILE A 42 10.07 2.56 44.09
N THR A 43 9.22 2.22 45.08
CA THR A 43 8.22 1.16 44.93
C THR A 43 6.83 1.76 44.88
N ILE A 44 6.11 1.56 43.79
CA ILE A 44 4.74 2.07 43.65
C ILE A 44 3.84 1.42 44.70
N ASN A 45 3.15 2.26 45.47
CA ASN A 45 2.32 1.83 46.58
C ASN A 45 1.16 0.94 46.11
N GLN A 46 0.88 -0.10 46.87
CA GLN A 46 -0.19 -1.08 46.58
C GLN A 46 -1.61 -0.48 46.61
N SER A 47 -1.81 0.68 47.17
CA SER A 47 -3.10 1.39 47.14
C SER A 47 -3.41 2.02 45.78
N LYS A 48 -2.41 2.15 44.90
CA LYS A 48 -2.55 2.74 43.59
C LYS A 48 -2.94 1.67 42.59
N THR A 49 -4.01 1.89 41.83
CA THR A 49 -4.47 0.97 40.77
C THR A 49 -3.97 1.35 39.39
N LYS A 50 -3.88 2.65 39.11
CA LYS A 50 -3.34 3.22 37.87
C LYS A 50 -2.46 4.40 38.21
N VAL A 51 -1.33 4.53 37.53
CA VAL A 51 -0.38 5.63 37.74
C VAL A 51 0.02 6.20 36.40
N THR A 52 -0.01 7.52 36.26
CA THR A 52 0.52 8.24 35.11
C THR A 52 1.67 9.15 35.52
N ILE A 53 2.81 8.99 34.91
CA ILE A 53 3.97 9.87 35.03
C ILE A 53 4.08 10.64 33.72
N ASP A 54 3.84 11.94 33.74
CA ASP A 54 3.85 12.82 32.59
C ASP A 54 5.04 13.78 32.67
N GLY A 55 5.94 13.66 31.71
CA GLY A 55 7.14 14.47 31.61
C GLY A 55 6.89 15.91 31.15
N THR A 56 5.68 16.27 30.79
CA THR A 56 5.35 17.62 30.28
C THR A 56 4.42 18.37 31.23
N TYR A 57 4.86 19.57 31.64
CA TYR A 57 4.04 20.49 32.41
C TYR A 57 4.18 21.91 31.86
N ASN A 58 3.07 22.64 31.72
CA ASN A 58 3.00 23.98 31.12
C ASN A 58 3.72 24.09 29.75
N GLY A 59 3.61 23.05 28.92
CA GLY A 59 4.22 23.03 27.59
C GLY A 59 5.71 22.73 27.56
N ILE A 60 6.35 22.48 28.70
CA ILE A 60 7.77 22.15 28.82
C ILE A 60 7.92 20.66 29.08
N THR A 61 8.72 19.98 28.27
CA THR A 61 9.07 18.56 28.46
C THR A 61 10.39 18.44 29.22
N TYR A 62 10.36 17.68 30.29
CA TYR A 62 11.49 17.47 31.20
C TYR A 62 12.18 16.13 30.97
N THR A 63 13.39 16.01 31.53
CA THR A 63 14.21 14.81 31.47
C THR A 63 14.21 14.07 32.79
N TYR A 64 14.03 12.76 32.74
CA TYR A 64 14.29 11.85 33.85
C TYR A 64 15.62 11.14 33.64
N THR A 65 16.44 11.07 34.68
CA THR A 65 17.69 10.32 34.71
C THR A 65 17.60 9.27 35.82
N ASP A 66 17.78 8.01 35.52
CA ASP A 66 17.73 6.96 36.54
C ASP A 66 19.09 6.77 37.27
N MET A 67 19.12 5.84 38.23
CA MET A 67 20.33 5.57 38.99
C MET A 67 21.31 4.68 38.26
N LYS A 68 22.60 4.95 38.41
CA LYS A 68 23.70 4.07 38.01
C LYS A 68 23.73 2.83 38.91
N SER A 69 23.00 1.78 38.53
CA SER A 69 22.92 0.55 39.30
C SER A 69 22.50 -0.64 38.44
N SER A 70 22.81 -1.84 38.89
CA SER A 70 22.24 -3.11 38.43
C SER A 70 21.28 -3.72 39.48
N GLY A 71 20.92 -2.97 40.51
CA GLY A 71 19.97 -3.40 41.55
C GLY A 71 18.52 -3.27 41.10
N THR A 72 17.73 -4.31 41.27
CA THR A 72 16.28 -4.32 40.98
C THR A 72 15.48 -3.35 41.87
N GLY A 73 16.05 -2.91 42.98
CA GLY A 73 15.47 -1.92 43.91
C GLY A 73 15.82 -0.48 43.58
N ASP A 74 16.70 -0.22 42.62
CA ASP A 74 17.27 1.10 42.34
C ASP A 74 16.61 1.82 41.14
N THR A 75 15.39 1.44 40.83
CA THR A 75 14.56 2.05 39.79
C THR A 75 13.11 2.21 40.29
N ILE A 76 12.18 2.56 39.40
CA ILE A 76 10.75 2.56 39.73
C ILE A 76 10.23 1.13 39.61
N SER A 77 9.78 0.55 40.72
CA SER A 77 9.36 -0.85 40.79
C SER A 77 7.87 -1.02 41.06
N VAL A 78 7.30 -2.04 40.38
CA VAL A 78 5.95 -2.54 40.63
C VAL A 78 6.06 -3.93 41.27
N ARG A 79 5.54 -4.08 42.47
CA ARG A 79 5.63 -5.30 43.28
C ARG A 79 4.26 -5.84 43.71
N ASN A 80 3.18 -5.23 43.26
CA ASN A 80 1.84 -5.58 43.71
C ASN A 80 0.85 -5.60 42.51
N LYS A 81 0.03 -6.65 42.44
CA LYS A 81 -0.98 -6.86 41.41
C LYS A 81 -2.12 -5.82 41.38
N ASN A 82 -2.31 -5.07 42.46
CA ASN A 82 -3.32 -4.02 42.51
C ASN A 82 -2.96 -2.88 41.53
N VAL A 83 -1.68 -2.66 41.25
CA VAL A 83 -1.22 -1.73 40.22
C VAL A 83 -1.46 -2.39 38.85
N SER A 84 -2.55 -2.04 38.22
CA SER A 84 -2.94 -2.65 36.93
C SER A 84 -2.33 -1.94 35.72
N LEU A 85 -1.98 -0.64 35.85
CA LEU A 85 -1.41 0.16 34.76
C LEU A 85 -0.43 1.21 35.30
N VAL A 86 0.75 1.23 34.70
CA VAL A 86 1.69 2.35 34.83
C VAL A 86 1.91 2.95 33.45
N THR A 87 1.53 4.20 33.26
CA THR A 87 1.77 4.97 32.04
C THR A 87 2.88 5.99 32.26
N VAL A 88 3.93 5.91 31.47
CA VAL A 88 4.96 6.94 31.34
C VAL A 88 4.77 7.65 30.02
N LYS A 89 4.60 8.97 30.05
CA LYS A 89 4.35 9.68 28.80
C LYS A 89 5.04 11.03 28.72
N ASN A 90 5.23 11.50 27.46
CA ASN A 90 5.81 12.81 27.16
C ASN A 90 7.13 13.06 27.89
N LEU A 91 7.99 12.07 28.00
CA LEU A 91 9.18 12.10 28.84
C LEU A 91 10.45 11.80 28.06
N LYS A 92 11.51 12.59 28.31
CA LYS A 92 12.87 12.22 27.91
C LYS A 92 13.51 11.43 29.05
N VAL A 93 14.12 10.27 28.71
CA VAL A 93 14.74 9.39 29.71
C VAL A 93 16.19 9.10 29.34
N VAL A 94 17.08 9.33 30.31
CA VAL A 94 18.47 8.89 30.25
C VAL A 94 18.65 7.74 31.23
N GLY A 95 18.75 6.52 30.71
CA GLY A 95 18.81 5.30 31.46
C GLY A 95 20.24 4.89 31.83
N TYR A 96 20.46 4.53 33.07
CA TYR A 96 21.71 3.96 33.59
C TYR A 96 21.51 2.67 34.36
N ASN A 97 20.26 2.34 34.74
CA ASN A 97 19.95 1.12 35.45
C ASN A 97 19.89 -0.08 34.47
N TYR A 98 20.48 -1.20 34.88
CA TYR A 98 20.50 -2.42 34.08
C TYR A 98 19.09 -2.98 33.80
N TYR A 99 18.15 -2.86 34.76
CA TYR A 99 16.77 -3.34 34.63
C TYR A 99 15.79 -2.27 34.08
N GLY A 100 16.32 -1.14 33.64
CA GLY A 100 15.55 -0.11 32.96
C GLY A 100 14.77 0.84 33.83
N LEU A 101 13.91 1.64 33.19
CA LEU A 101 13.11 2.67 33.84
C LEU A 101 12.06 2.08 34.78
N ILE A 102 11.38 1.02 34.34
CA ILE A 102 10.36 0.32 35.13
C ILE A 102 10.75 -1.15 35.32
N TYR A 103 10.86 -1.56 36.56
CA TYR A 103 11.07 -2.93 36.99
C TYR A 103 9.76 -3.51 37.56
N VAL A 104 9.24 -4.57 36.98
CA VAL A 104 8.12 -5.35 37.56
C VAL A 104 8.68 -6.67 38.08
N VAL A 105 8.44 -6.94 39.38
CA VAL A 105 8.97 -8.16 40.00
C VAL A 105 8.50 -9.41 39.25
N GLU A 106 9.38 -10.40 39.12
CA GLU A 106 9.09 -11.65 38.44
C GLU A 106 8.10 -12.51 39.25
N ASP A 107 6.82 -12.24 39.07
CA ASP A 107 5.71 -12.95 39.72
C ASP A 107 4.56 -13.13 38.71
N ASN A 108 4.07 -14.36 38.56
CA ASN A 108 2.94 -14.68 37.68
C ASN A 108 1.63 -13.98 38.08
N ASN A 109 1.48 -13.57 39.32
CA ASN A 109 0.35 -12.76 39.78
C ASN A 109 0.32 -11.36 39.16
N LEU A 110 1.45 -10.90 38.57
CA LEU A 110 1.57 -9.61 37.90
C LEU A 110 1.34 -9.69 36.37
N LYS A 111 0.87 -10.83 35.87
CA LYS A 111 0.65 -11.04 34.43
C LYS A 111 -0.31 -10.03 33.78
N ASP A 112 -1.22 -9.47 34.54
CA ASP A 112 -2.23 -8.52 34.06
C ASP A 112 -1.82 -7.05 34.23
N VAL A 113 -0.65 -6.80 34.84
CA VAL A 113 -0.06 -5.46 34.90
C VAL A 113 0.36 -5.03 33.49
N VAL A 114 0.08 -3.78 33.16
CA VAL A 114 0.48 -3.15 31.91
C VAL A 114 1.45 -2.02 32.20
N ILE A 115 2.60 -2.04 31.54
CA ILE A 115 3.53 -0.90 31.50
C ILE A 115 3.40 -0.26 30.12
N GLU A 116 2.96 0.99 30.08
CA GLU A 116 2.75 1.74 28.84
C GLU A 116 3.69 2.94 28.76
N TYR A 117 4.38 3.06 27.65
CA TYR A 117 5.18 4.22 27.28
C TYR A 117 4.50 4.91 26.10
N ASN A 118 4.26 6.23 26.24
CA ASN A 118 3.56 7.01 25.21
C ASN A 118 4.31 8.32 24.97
N ASN A 119 4.80 8.53 23.75
CA ASN A 119 5.62 9.68 23.40
C ASN A 119 6.86 9.81 24.33
N VAL A 120 7.59 8.70 24.48
CA VAL A 120 8.81 8.62 25.31
C VAL A 120 10.03 8.54 24.42
N THR A 121 11.03 9.39 24.71
CA THR A 121 12.38 9.26 24.15
C THR A 121 13.29 8.66 25.22
N TYR A 122 13.80 7.47 24.97
CA TYR A 122 14.68 6.72 25.88
C TYR A 122 16.06 6.50 25.28
N SER A 123 17.09 6.63 26.10
CA SER A 123 18.45 6.20 25.78
C SER A 123 19.11 5.57 27.00
N GLY A 124 19.51 4.30 26.92
CA GLY A 124 20.08 3.56 28.06
C GLY A 124 20.21 2.07 27.79
N PRO A 125 20.54 1.24 28.81
CA PRO A 125 20.81 -0.18 28.64
C PRO A 125 19.56 -1.04 28.40
N GLN A 126 18.44 -0.75 29.04
CA GLN A 126 17.15 -1.44 28.94
C GLN A 126 16.04 -0.49 29.38
N ILE A 127 14.85 -0.54 28.77
CA ILE A 127 13.75 0.35 29.18
C ILE A 127 12.79 -0.32 30.17
N THR A 128 12.56 -1.62 30.05
CA THR A 128 11.55 -2.33 30.86
C THR A 128 11.98 -3.73 31.22
N PHE A 129 11.82 -4.10 32.49
CA PHE A 129 11.81 -5.47 32.95
C PHE A 129 10.39 -5.85 33.40
N HIS A 130 9.69 -6.64 32.63
CA HIS A 130 8.32 -7.10 32.93
C HIS A 130 8.04 -8.52 32.43
N PRO A 131 8.68 -9.54 33.02
CA PRO A 131 8.72 -10.90 32.47
C PRO A 131 7.37 -11.62 32.45
N ALA A 132 6.37 -11.18 33.23
CA ALA A 132 5.06 -11.84 33.30
C ALA A 132 3.96 -11.16 32.46
N GLY A 133 4.02 -9.85 32.22
CA GLY A 133 2.91 -9.07 31.71
C GLY A 133 3.11 -8.41 30.34
N LEU A 134 2.46 -7.27 30.17
CA LEU A 134 2.43 -6.53 28.91
C LEU A 134 3.26 -5.24 29.02
N SER A 135 4.18 -5.06 28.07
CA SER A 135 4.85 -3.77 27.82
C SER A 135 4.35 -3.19 26.51
N ARG A 136 3.90 -1.94 26.54
CA ARG A 136 3.33 -1.22 25.39
C ARG A 136 4.12 0.04 25.08
N TYR A 137 4.44 0.25 23.80
CA TYR A 137 5.21 1.39 23.31
C TYR A 137 4.43 2.11 22.22
N ILE A 138 4.05 3.37 22.45
CA ILE A 138 3.26 4.20 21.52
C ILE A 138 4.03 5.50 21.25
N ASP A 139 4.28 5.82 19.99
CA ASP A 139 4.98 7.05 19.58
C ASP A 139 6.35 7.24 20.27
N CYS A 140 7.08 6.14 20.45
CA CYS A 140 8.33 6.14 21.21
C CYS A 140 9.57 6.17 20.29
N THR A 141 10.65 6.80 20.81
CA THR A 141 12.01 6.68 20.26
C THR A 141 12.91 6.06 21.31
N ILE A 142 13.36 4.82 21.10
CA ILE A 142 14.12 4.06 22.09
C ILE A 142 15.47 3.68 21.51
N ASN A 143 16.54 4.06 22.19
CA ASN A 143 17.92 3.71 21.86
C ASN A 143 18.52 2.87 22.98
N ILE A 144 18.73 1.58 22.71
CA ILE A 144 19.44 0.68 23.62
C ILE A 144 20.94 0.75 23.28
N ILE A 145 21.69 1.33 24.19
CA ILE A 145 23.12 1.61 24.03
C ILE A 145 23.88 1.26 25.30
N THR A 146 25.15 0.96 25.15
CA THR A 146 26.07 0.89 26.28
C THR A 146 26.36 2.31 26.76
N ALA A 147 25.81 2.63 27.93
CA ALA A 147 26.09 3.89 28.63
C ALA A 147 26.93 3.62 29.88
N TYR A 148 26.31 3.60 31.05
CA TYR A 148 27.00 3.22 32.29
C TYR A 148 27.02 1.69 32.50
N ASN A 149 25.93 1.00 32.13
CA ASN A 149 25.84 -0.45 32.08
C ASN A 149 25.94 -0.94 30.64
N THR A 150 26.27 -2.21 30.46
CA THR A 150 26.24 -2.86 29.14
C THR A 150 24.83 -2.78 28.57
N ALA A 151 24.73 -2.49 27.27
CA ALA A 151 23.47 -2.57 26.56
C ALA A 151 22.91 -4.00 26.67
N ASN A 152 21.65 -4.08 26.99
CA ASN A 152 20.88 -5.29 27.25
C ASN A 152 19.72 -5.39 26.24
N GLU A 153 18.64 -6.12 26.56
CA GLU A 153 17.42 -6.14 25.75
C GLU A 153 16.71 -4.78 25.77
N VAL A 154 15.83 -4.55 24.83
CA VAL A 154 14.83 -3.48 24.94
C VAL A 154 13.92 -3.79 26.14
N ALA A 155 13.44 -5.03 26.21
CA ALA A 155 12.65 -5.52 27.33
C ALA A 155 12.79 -7.03 27.53
N GLU A 156 12.81 -7.44 28.80
CA GLU A 156 12.39 -8.80 29.20
C GLU A 156 10.87 -8.78 29.43
N CYS A 157 10.14 -9.67 28.79
CA CYS A 157 8.68 -9.53 28.70
C CYS A 157 7.97 -10.87 28.48
N ASN A 158 6.64 -10.82 28.51
CA ASN A 158 5.79 -11.90 28.01
C ASN A 158 4.94 -11.45 26.82
N ARG A 159 4.51 -10.20 26.81
CA ARG A 159 3.70 -9.61 25.75
C ARG A 159 4.21 -8.23 25.40
N ILE A 160 4.26 -7.94 24.11
CA ILE A 160 4.67 -6.64 23.57
C ILE A 160 3.58 -6.11 22.65
N GLU A 161 3.24 -4.83 22.81
CA GLU A 161 2.44 -4.08 21.85
C GLU A 161 3.18 -2.82 21.43
N ILE A 162 3.27 -2.56 20.12
CA ILE A 162 3.92 -1.37 19.58
C ILE A 162 2.94 -0.65 18.65
N GLY A 163 2.74 0.64 18.91
CA GLY A 163 1.78 1.47 18.19
C GLY A 163 2.32 2.85 17.82
N GLY A 164 1.45 3.64 17.18
CA GLY A 164 1.80 4.97 16.69
C GLY A 164 2.99 4.96 15.75
N THR A 165 3.83 6.02 15.82
CA THR A 165 5.10 6.08 15.09
C THR A 165 6.25 5.79 16.05
N THR A 166 6.68 4.51 16.11
CA THR A 166 7.70 4.07 17.10
C THR A 166 8.96 3.60 16.38
N THR A 167 10.11 4.09 16.85
CA THR A 167 11.44 3.69 16.39
C THR A 167 12.26 3.13 17.56
N ILE A 168 12.85 1.94 17.37
CA ILE A 168 13.71 1.31 18.36
C ILE A 168 15.04 0.91 17.71
N THR A 169 16.14 1.40 18.26
CA THR A 169 17.50 1.02 17.88
C THR A 169 18.14 0.23 19.02
N HIS A 170 18.71 -0.92 18.71
CA HIS A 170 19.29 -1.83 19.66
C HIS A 170 20.74 -2.16 19.26
N ALA A 171 21.67 -1.78 20.12
CA ALA A 171 23.11 -1.93 19.90
C ALA A 171 23.80 -2.89 20.89
N SER A 172 23.06 -3.81 21.55
CA SER A 172 23.67 -4.86 22.36
C SER A 172 24.40 -5.88 21.48
N THR A 173 25.59 -6.24 21.88
CA THR A 173 26.37 -7.33 21.26
C THR A 173 26.07 -8.69 21.88
N GLY A 174 25.53 -8.74 23.09
CA GLY A 174 25.23 -9.93 23.88
C GLY A 174 23.81 -10.42 23.76
N ASP A 175 22.84 -9.50 23.73
CA ASP A 175 21.44 -9.78 23.98
C ASP A 175 20.56 -9.46 22.78
N THR A 176 19.41 -10.12 22.68
CA THR A 176 18.40 -9.91 21.65
C THR A 176 17.58 -8.65 21.95
N MET A 177 16.77 -8.18 20.98
CA MET A 177 15.93 -7.01 21.26
C MET A 177 14.89 -7.28 22.36
N PHE A 178 14.23 -8.44 22.30
CA PHE A 178 13.17 -8.80 23.26
C PHE A 178 13.38 -10.22 23.78
N TRP A 179 13.51 -10.35 25.08
CA TRP A 179 13.60 -11.65 25.74
C TRP A 179 12.22 -12.04 26.30
N PHE A 180 11.59 -13.05 25.67
CA PHE A 180 10.32 -13.61 26.14
C PHE A 180 10.56 -14.70 27.17
N ARG A 181 10.00 -14.55 28.36
CA ARG A 181 10.24 -15.43 29.52
C ARG A 181 9.35 -16.68 29.55
N GLY A 182 8.65 -17.00 28.47
CA GLY A 182 7.93 -18.26 28.31
C GLY A 182 6.70 -18.43 29.20
N ARG A 183 6.02 -17.35 29.54
CA ARG A 183 4.76 -17.41 30.31
C ARG A 183 3.57 -17.74 29.35
N THR A 184 2.34 -17.71 29.87
CA THR A 184 1.15 -18.01 29.08
C THR A 184 0.92 -17.03 27.94
N THR A 185 0.66 -17.55 26.73
CA THR A 185 0.27 -16.79 25.52
C THR A 185 1.16 -15.58 25.18
N PRO A 186 2.48 -15.81 24.96
CA PRO A 186 3.37 -14.74 24.58
C PRO A 186 3.02 -14.22 23.19
N TYR A 187 3.09 -12.89 23.01
CA TYR A 187 2.93 -12.29 21.69
C TYR A 187 3.75 -11.02 21.49
N PHE A 188 4.08 -10.78 20.23
CA PHE A 188 4.60 -9.53 19.73
C PHE A 188 3.59 -8.96 18.74
N LYS A 189 3.00 -7.82 19.05
CA LYS A 189 1.90 -7.23 18.30
C LYS A 189 2.20 -5.81 17.87
N ILE A 190 2.06 -5.56 16.58
CA ILE A 190 2.04 -4.23 15.97
C ILE A 190 0.59 -3.80 15.89
N LEU A 191 0.28 -2.67 16.50
CA LEU A 191 -1.09 -2.15 16.59
C LEU A 191 -1.58 -1.62 15.22
N GLU A 192 -2.87 -1.46 15.12
CA GLU A 192 -3.52 -0.97 13.90
C GLU A 192 -3.00 0.43 13.52
N ASN A 193 -2.77 0.67 12.23
CA ASN A 193 -2.24 1.91 11.64
C ASN A 193 -0.84 2.33 12.16
N ALA A 194 -0.14 1.48 12.90
CA ALA A 194 1.18 1.82 13.43
C ALA A 194 2.27 1.82 12.37
N ILE A 195 3.26 2.71 12.53
CA ILE A 195 4.50 2.75 11.77
C ILE A 195 5.64 2.41 12.73
N VAL A 196 6.20 1.22 12.59
CA VAL A 196 7.19 0.68 13.54
C VAL A 196 8.48 0.35 12.82
N ASN A 197 9.58 0.99 13.23
CA ASN A 197 10.92 0.75 12.69
C ASN A 197 11.83 0.21 13.79
N LEU A 198 12.31 -1.02 13.62
CA LEU A 198 13.22 -1.67 14.54
C LEU A 198 14.57 -1.92 13.86
N THR A 199 15.65 -1.61 14.57
CA THR A 199 17.00 -1.90 14.11
C THR A 199 17.79 -2.60 15.21
N SER A 200 18.29 -3.81 14.94
CA SER A 200 19.24 -4.53 15.80
C SER A 200 20.57 -4.69 15.08
N THR A 201 21.60 -4.04 15.59
CA THR A 201 22.91 -3.97 14.91
C THR A 201 23.66 -5.30 14.95
N TYR A 202 23.50 -6.09 16.02
CA TYR A 202 24.33 -7.29 16.25
C TYR A 202 23.53 -8.56 16.46
N ARG A 203 22.23 -8.47 16.76
CA ARG A 203 21.43 -9.60 17.23
C ARG A 203 20.10 -9.69 16.47
N GLU A 204 19.30 -10.66 16.84
CA GLU A 204 17.95 -10.95 16.37
C GLU A 204 16.88 -10.20 17.17
N LEU A 205 15.62 -10.30 16.69
CA LEU A 205 14.49 -9.65 17.37
C LEU A 205 14.06 -10.39 18.64
N PHE A 206 14.01 -11.74 18.63
CA PHE A 206 13.42 -12.52 19.71
C PHE A 206 14.33 -13.60 20.28
N TYR A 207 14.19 -13.85 21.60
CA TYR A 207 14.77 -14.98 22.32
C TYR A 207 13.75 -15.55 23.32
N GLY A 208 13.85 -16.81 23.64
CA GLY A 208 13.33 -17.41 24.87
C GLY A 208 12.08 -18.27 24.76
N VAL A 209 11.35 -18.30 23.62
CA VAL A 209 10.10 -19.07 23.50
C VAL A 209 9.88 -19.71 22.12
N THR A 210 9.14 -20.83 22.12
CA THR A 210 8.75 -21.57 20.91
C THR A 210 7.27 -21.42 20.56
N ASN A 211 6.48 -20.69 21.35
CA ASN A 211 5.04 -20.52 21.20
C ASN A 211 4.61 -19.04 21.02
N LEU A 212 5.52 -18.20 20.60
CA LEU A 212 5.28 -16.77 20.35
C LEU A 212 4.31 -16.57 19.18
N SER A 213 3.35 -15.67 19.35
CA SER A 213 2.54 -15.16 18.23
C SER A 213 3.11 -13.82 17.75
N PHE A 214 3.35 -13.70 16.43
CA PHE A 214 3.66 -12.44 15.77
C PHE A 214 2.39 -11.93 15.07
N ILE A 215 1.97 -10.71 15.38
CA ILE A 215 0.71 -10.14 14.89
C ILE A 215 0.96 -8.72 14.39
N ALA A 216 0.80 -8.48 13.10
CA ALA A 216 0.69 -7.15 12.53
C ALA A 216 -0.78 -6.88 12.19
N LEU A 217 -1.42 -5.99 12.94
CA LEU A 217 -2.84 -5.65 12.74
C LEU A 217 -3.04 -4.80 11.47
N ALA A 218 -4.31 -4.55 11.14
CA ALA A 218 -4.70 -3.87 9.91
C ALA A 218 -3.95 -2.54 9.70
N ASN A 219 -3.50 -2.29 8.46
CA ASN A 219 -2.74 -1.11 8.04
C ASN A 219 -1.40 -0.88 8.77
N ALA A 220 -0.94 -1.80 9.61
CA ALA A 220 0.36 -1.67 10.27
C ALA A 220 1.50 -1.70 9.26
N ASN A 221 2.52 -0.87 9.47
CA ASN A 221 3.75 -0.85 8.70
C ASN A 221 4.92 -1.16 9.63
N PHE A 222 5.43 -2.39 9.56
CA PHE A 222 6.50 -2.89 10.38
C PHE A 222 7.77 -3.08 9.55
N THR A 223 8.86 -2.48 9.97
CA THR A 223 10.17 -2.64 9.36
C THR A 223 11.17 -3.11 10.41
N LEU A 224 11.84 -4.22 10.14
CA LEU A 224 12.94 -4.75 10.94
C LEU A 224 14.20 -4.82 10.09
N THR A 225 15.27 -4.18 10.57
CA THR A 225 16.63 -4.44 10.11
C THR A 225 17.38 -5.11 11.25
N SER A 226 17.78 -6.36 11.08
CA SER A 226 18.46 -7.10 12.15
C SER A 226 19.63 -7.90 11.62
N HIS A 227 20.60 -8.15 12.51
CA HIS A 227 21.78 -8.94 12.14
C HIS A 227 21.38 -10.38 11.83
N ASN A 228 20.59 -11.04 12.69
CA ASN A 228 20.26 -12.46 12.59
C ASN A 228 18.76 -12.75 12.26
N GLY A 229 17.97 -11.75 11.86
CA GLY A 229 16.55 -11.95 11.54
C GLY A 229 15.64 -11.87 12.77
N MET A 230 14.66 -12.78 12.84
CA MET A 230 13.57 -12.71 13.82
C MET A 230 13.87 -13.43 15.14
N GLN A 231 14.52 -14.59 15.12
CA GLN A 231 14.67 -15.43 16.31
C GLN A 231 16.11 -15.90 16.55
N TYR A 232 16.44 -16.12 17.82
CA TYR A 232 17.67 -16.79 18.23
C TYR A 232 17.52 -18.31 18.16
N GLY A 233 18.46 -18.95 17.50
CA GLY A 233 18.51 -20.42 17.46
C GLY A 233 17.26 -21.06 16.87
N SER A 234 16.79 -22.12 17.49
CA SER A 234 15.62 -22.90 17.08
C SER A 234 14.30 -22.44 17.74
N TYR A 235 14.30 -21.34 18.48
CA TYR A 235 13.03 -20.75 18.95
C TYR A 235 12.18 -20.35 17.77
N SER A 236 10.86 -20.58 17.85
CA SER A 236 9.97 -20.44 16.71
C SER A 236 8.72 -19.63 17.03
N THR A 237 8.21 -18.99 15.99
CA THR A 237 6.90 -18.34 16.02
C THR A 237 5.82 -19.38 15.78
N ASN A 238 4.86 -19.51 16.72
CA ASN A 238 3.79 -20.51 16.62
C ASN A 238 2.63 -20.04 15.76
N ASN A 239 2.34 -18.74 15.72
CA ASN A 239 1.34 -18.12 14.86
C ASN A 239 1.88 -16.82 14.28
N VAL A 240 1.71 -16.63 13.00
CA VAL A 240 1.98 -15.37 12.31
C VAL A 240 0.72 -14.87 11.66
N LEU A 241 0.32 -13.64 11.98
CA LEU A 241 -0.75 -12.93 11.31
C LEU A 241 -0.23 -11.61 10.75
N ILE A 242 -0.34 -11.45 9.44
CA ILE A 242 -0.19 -10.17 8.76
C ILE A 242 -1.57 -9.80 8.23
N ASP A 243 -2.24 -8.90 8.93
CA ASP A 243 -3.64 -8.60 8.70
C ASP A 243 -3.84 -7.65 7.51
N LYS A 244 -5.09 -7.29 7.20
CA LYS A 244 -5.48 -6.51 6.02
C LYS A 244 -4.65 -5.24 5.86
N CYS A 245 -4.11 -5.05 4.65
CA CYS A 245 -3.29 -3.90 4.27
C CYS A 245 -2.02 -3.72 5.11
N ALA A 246 -1.70 -4.61 6.04
CA ALA A 246 -0.46 -4.53 6.82
C ALA A 246 0.76 -4.82 5.94
N THR A 247 1.86 -4.15 6.24
CA THR A 247 3.15 -4.35 5.56
C THR A 247 4.21 -4.76 6.57
N VAL A 248 4.87 -5.89 6.32
CA VAL A 248 5.99 -6.38 7.12
C VAL A 248 7.24 -6.43 6.24
N ARG A 249 8.32 -5.77 6.66
CA ARG A 249 9.62 -5.75 6.01
C ARG A 249 10.70 -6.23 6.96
N ILE A 250 11.47 -7.22 6.53
CA ILE A 250 12.58 -7.80 7.32
C ILE A 250 13.81 -7.80 6.44
N THR A 251 14.87 -7.17 6.93
CA THR A 251 16.20 -7.21 6.33
C THR A 251 17.16 -7.85 7.31
N GLN A 252 17.68 -9.01 6.95
CA GLN A 252 18.75 -9.69 7.68
C GLN A 252 20.08 -9.21 7.12
N THR A 253 21.01 -8.81 8.00
CA THR A 253 22.27 -8.17 7.59
C THR A 253 23.52 -9.01 7.86
N ALA A 254 23.43 -10.12 8.61
CA ALA A 254 24.57 -11.00 8.83
C ALA A 254 25.01 -11.70 7.54
N LEU A 255 26.29 -11.60 7.22
CA LEU A 255 26.86 -12.25 6.04
C LEU A 255 27.03 -13.77 6.24
N ASN A 256 27.21 -14.20 7.48
CA ASN A 256 27.51 -15.57 7.89
C ASN A 256 26.47 -16.11 8.88
N GLY A 257 25.21 -15.80 8.70
CA GLY A 257 24.14 -16.26 9.60
C GLY A 257 24.08 -17.79 9.68
N THR A 258 23.88 -18.30 10.90
CA THR A 258 23.78 -19.74 11.19
C THR A 258 22.35 -20.23 11.32
N PHE A 259 21.38 -19.33 11.25
CA PHE A 259 19.96 -19.61 11.45
C PHE A 259 19.13 -19.03 10.34
N PRO A 260 17.96 -19.62 10.03
CA PRO A 260 16.94 -18.98 9.19
C PRO A 260 16.53 -17.62 9.71
N THR A 261 16.13 -16.74 8.79
CA THR A 261 15.62 -15.42 9.16
C THR A 261 14.35 -15.51 9.98
N TRP A 262 13.48 -16.49 9.70
CA TRP A 262 12.24 -16.73 10.44
C TRP A 262 11.95 -18.22 10.61
N TYR A 263 11.84 -18.68 11.85
CA TYR A 263 11.32 -20.00 12.19
C TYR A 263 9.82 -19.95 12.46
N CYS A 264 9.04 -20.80 11.79
CA CYS A 264 7.59 -20.92 11.95
C CYS A 264 7.21 -22.33 12.35
N ASN A 265 6.48 -22.48 13.45
CA ASN A 265 6.04 -23.76 14.00
C ASN A 265 4.53 -23.99 13.85
N GLY A 266 3.80 -23.00 13.39
CA GLY A 266 2.35 -23.03 13.21
C GLY A 266 1.91 -22.24 11.98
N PRO A 267 0.64 -21.80 11.93
CA PRO A 267 0.09 -21.07 10.81
C PRO A 267 0.79 -19.74 10.57
N PHE A 268 1.13 -19.47 9.33
CA PHE A 268 1.53 -18.16 8.81
C PHE A 268 0.42 -17.67 7.88
N VAL A 269 -0.32 -16.66 8.30
CA VAL A 269 -1.50 -16.16 7.59
C VAL A 269 -1.27 -14.72 7.13
N MET A 270 -1.50 -14.48 5.85
CA MET A 270 -1.53 -13.14 5.26
C MET A 270 -2.93 -12.84 4.73
N ASN A 271 -3.52 -11.76 5.19
CA ASN A 271 -4.85 -11.34 4.79
C ASN A 271 -4.81 -10.37 3.59
N GLU A 272 -6.00 -10.01 3.13
CA GLU A 272 -6.24 -9.20 1.94
C GLU A 272 -5.42 -7.90 1.91
N ASN A 273 -4.81 -7.64 0.75
CA ASN A 273 -3.97 -6.46 0.49
C ASN A 273 -2.74 -6.32 1.41
N SER A 274 -2.40 -7.32 2.23
CA SER A 274 -1.19 -7.31 3.04
C SER A 274 0.08 -7.50 2.19
N SER A 275 1.23 -7.14 2.76
CA SER A 275 2.52 -7.27 2.07
C SER A 275 3.62 -7.81 2.99
N LEU A 276 4.49 -8.66 2.47
CA LEU A 276 5.66 -9.22 3.15
C LEU A 276 6.90 -9.07 2.29
N TYR A 277 7.96 -8.52 2.87
CA TYR A 277 9.26 -8.42 2.25
C TYR A 277 10.31 -9.01 3.19
N ILE A 278 11.08 -9.99 2.71
CA ILE A 278 12.23 -10.56 3.43
C ILE A 278 13.44 -10.47 2.50
N THR A 279 14.49 -9.84 2.98
CA THR A 279 15.77 -9.74 2.27
C THR A 279 16.86 -10.31 3.15
N ASP A 280 17.45 -11.40 2.73
CA ASP A 280 18.57 -12.05 3.40
C ASP A 280 19.86 -11.80 2.63
N ASN A 281 20.86 -11.24 3.32
CA ASN A 281 22.14 -10.85 2.74
C ASN A 281 23.26 -11.85 3.04
N TYR A 282 22.95 -13.14 3.12
CA TYR A 282 23.96 -14.18 3.36
C TYR A 282 24.98 -14.26 2.22
N THR A 283 26.25 -14.30 2.57
CA THR A 283 27.36 -14.51 1.61
C THR A 283 28.03 -15.87 1.77
N ALA A 284 27.84 -16.54 2.92
CA ALA A 284 28.49 -17.82 3.22
C ALA A 284 27.64 -19.03 2.83
N ILE A 285 28.32 -20.11 2.47
CA ILE A 285 27.75 -21.36 1.97
C ILE A 285 27.43 -22.33 3.13
N THR A 286 27.18 -21.85 4.33
CA THR A 286 26.95 -22.72 5.49
C THR A 286 25.47 -23.08 5.68
N ALA A 287 25.23 -24.21 6.19
CA ALA A 287 24.19 -25.20 5.95
C ALA A 287 22.73 -24.88 6.28
N VAL A 288 22.29 -23.76 6.84
CA VAL A 288 20.91 -23.64 7.35
C VAL A 288 20.24 -22.27 7.10
N ASN A 289 20.69 -21.52 6.13
CA ASN A 289 20.27 -20.12 5.90
C ASN A 289 19.04 -20.04 5.00
N TYR A 290 17.88 -20.44 5.50
CA TYR A 290 16.59 -20.26 4.83
C TYR A 290 15.98 -18.90 5.20
N SER A 291 15.17 -18.33 4.33
CA SER A 291 14.40 -17.12 4.68
C SER A 291 13.28 -17.45 5.67
N ILE A 292 12.51 -18.49 5.38
CA ILE A 292 11.49 -19.01 6.30
C ILE A 292 11.68 -20.53 6.46
N CYS A 293 11.83 -20.98 7.70
CA CYS A 293 11.91 -22.39 8.03
C CYS A 293 10.63 -22.84 8.75
N PHE A 294 9.88 -23.72 8.14
CA PHE A 294 8.70 -24.37 8.73
C PHE A 294 9.14 -25.67 9.43
N VAL A 295 9.06 -25.71 10.75
CA VAL A 295 9.67 -26.76 11.57
C VAL A 295 8.68 -27.83 12.04
N SER A 296 7.40 -27.69 11.75
CA SER A 296 6.34 -28.58 12.21
C SER A 296 5.40 -29.00 11.09
N THR A 297 4.82 -30.19 11.22
CA THR A 297 3.73 -30.68 10.37
C THR A 297 2.46 -29.84 10.49
N ASN A 298 2.32 -29.04 11.55
CA ASN A 298 1.20 -28.11 11.75
C ASN A 298 1.42 -26.74 11.11
N ALA A 299 2.62 -26.49 10.57
CA ALA A 299 2.89 -25.24 9.88
C ALA A 299 2.09 -25.15 8.57
N SER A 300 1.60 -23.98 8.29
CA SER A 300 0.94 -23.65 7.03
C SER A 300 1.30 -22.24 6.59
N PHE A 301 1.24 -21.98 5.29
CA PHE A 301 1.46 -20.66 4.71
C PHE A 301 0.21 -20.29 3.90
N THR A 302 -0.69 -19.53 4.51
CA THR A 302 -2.00 -19.21 3.94
C THR A 302 -2.03 -17.77 3.46
N LEU A 303 -2.31 -17.58 2.20
CA LEU A 303 -2.32 -16.30 1.50
C LEU A 303 -3.75 -15.97 1.03
N ASN A 304 -4.44 -15.13 1.78
CA ASN A 304 -5.80 -14.68 1.48
C ASN A 304 -5.73 -13.39 0.64
N ASN A 305 -5.38 -13.50 -0.65
CA ASN A 305 -5.29 -12.38 -1.59
C ASN A 305 -4.34 -11.25 -1.13
N PRO A 306 -3.08 -11.55 -0.77
CA PRO A 306 -2.11 -10.52 -0.41
C PRO A 306 -1.79 -9.63 -1.61
N LYS A 307 -1.46 -8.38 -1.34
CA LYS A 307 -1.00 -7.44 -2.36
C LYS A 307 0.38 -7.82 -2.90
N ARG A 308 1.30 -8.20 -1.99
CA ARG A 308 2.70 -8.40 -2.35
C ARG A 308 3.44 -9.32 -1.39
N ILE A 309 4.21 -10.24 -1.94
CA ILE A 309 5.24 -10.97 -1.20
C ILE A 309 6.52 -10.91 -2.03
N VAL A 310 7.63 -10.55 -1.40
CA VAL A 310 8.96 -10.68 -1.99
C VAL A 310 9.89 -11.28 -0.94
N ILE A 311 10.39 -12.49 -1.20
CA ILE A 311 11.37 -13.14 -0.34
C ILE A 311 12.60 -13.39 -1.19
N TYR A 312 13.73 -12.84 -0.75
CA TYR A 312 15.03 -12.92 -1.39
C TYR A 312 16.05 -13.52 -0.44
N ASN A 313 16.72 -14.57 -0.89
CA ASN A 313 17.82 -15.22 -0.18
C ASN A 313 19.08 -15.23 -1.04
N SER A 314 20.11 -14.49 -0.63
CA SER A 314 21.40 -14.46 -1.33
C SER A 314 22.32 -15.65 -0.99
N GLY A 315 21.97 -16.41 0.06
CA GLY A 315 22.77 -17.55 0.54
C GLY A 315 22.70 -18.80 -0.35
N ALA A 316 23.32 -19.88 0.11
CA ALA A 316 23.37 -21.15 -0.62
C ALA A 316 22.02 -21.89 -0.60
N ASN A 317 21.21 -21.72 0.44
CA ASN A 317 19.97 -22.44 0.63
C ASN A 317 18.78 -21.81 -0.11
N ALA A 318 17.67 -22.54 -0.17
CA ALA A 318 16.42 -22.08 -0.73
C ALA A 318 15.73 -21.05 0.19
N ILE A 319 14.74 -20.34 -0.35
CA ILE A 319 13.91 -19.41 0.43
C ILE A 319 13.12 -20.11 1.53
N PHE A 320 12.69 -21.36 1.29
CA PHE A 320 11.95 -22.15 2.26
C PHE A 320 12.69 -23.43 2.65
N SER A 321 12.71 -23.71 3.94
CA SER A 321 12.85 -25.06 4.46
C SER A 321 11.48 -25.51 4.95
N ALA A 322 11.06 -26.71 4.62
CA ALA A 322 9.75 -27.19 5.02
C ALA A 322 9.81 -28.62 5.53
N ALA A 323 9.12 -28.88 6.64
CA ALA A 323 8.39 -30.12 6.85
C ALA A 323 7.23 -30.18 5.84
N THR A 324 6.06 -30.66 6.13
CA THR A 324 4.92 -30.56 5.22
C THR A 324 4.23 -29.22 5.42
N THR A 325 4.13 -28.40 4.36
CA THR A 325 3.51 -27.07 4.46
C THR A 325 2.47 -26.91 3.35
N ASN A 326 1.25 -26.60 3.73
CA ASN A 326 0.19 -26.28 2.79
C ASN A 326 0.25 -24.79 2.44
N PHE A 327 0.31 -24.49 1.14
CA PHE A 327 0.25 -23.14 0.62
C PHE A 327 -1.11 -22.92 -0.05
N SER A 328 -1.76 -21.81 0.26
CA SER A 328 -3.00 -21.40 -0.38
C SER A 328 -2.87 -19.99 -0.93
N PHE A 329 -3.03 -19.84 -2.26
CA PHE A 329 -2.96 -18.56 -2.94
C PHE A 329 -4.25 -18.31 -3.72
N GLN A 330 -4.72 -17.07 -3.72
CA GLN A 330 -5.83 -16.65 -4.57
C GLN A 330 -5.38 -15.57 -5.54
N TYR A 331 -5.64 -15.77 -6.84
CA TYR A 331 -5.50 -14.79 -7.92
C TYR A 331 -4.16 -14.03 -8.00
N SER A 332 -3.09 -14.61 -7.47
CA SER A 332 -1.78 -13.99 -7.46
C SER A 332 -0.91 -14.47 -8.62
N ARG A 333 -0.01 -13.60 -9.07
CA ARG A 333 1.11 -14.02 -9.91
C ARG A 333 2.26 -14.45 -9.01
N ILE A 334 2.89 -15.57 -9.32
CA ILE A 334 4.04 -16.09 -8.59
C ILE A 334 5.22 -16.19 -9.54
N ASN A 335 6.34 -15.59 -9.16
CA ASN A 335 7.59 -15.64 -9.91
C ASN A 335 8.70 -16.24 -9.05
N PHE A 336 9.53 -17.07 -9.66
CA PHE A 336 10.66 -17.74 -9.01
C PHE A 336 11.95 -17.56 -9.78
N TRP A 337 13.06 -17.37 -9.06
CA TRP A 337 14.42 -17.34 -9.58
C TRP A 337 15.31 -18.34 -8.83
N GLU A 338 16.24 -18.99 -9.52
CA GLU A 338 17.15 -19.99 -8.93
C GLU A 338 18.51 -19.42 -8.54
N LYS A 339 18.95 -18.35 -9.16
CA LYS A 339 20.32 -17.84 -8.99
C LYS A 339 20.34 -16.49 -8.29
N ALA A 340 20.75 -16.49 -7.03
CA ALA A 340 20.90 -15.25 -6.25
C ALA A 340 22.01 -14.33 -6.81
N ALA A 341 23.12 -14.88 -7.31
CA ALA A 341 24.24 -14.10 -7.82
C ALA A 341 23.90 -13.22 -9.03
N ASN A 342 22.98 -13.66 -9.88
CA ASN A 342 22.51 -12.88 -11.02
C ASN A 342 21.41 -11.89 -10.63
N ILE A 343 20.86 -12.01 -9.43
CA ILE A 343 19.74 -11.23 -8.92
C ILE A 343 20.23 -10.16 -7.94
N SER A 344 21.43 -10.29 -7.35
CA SER A 344 22.04 -9.24 -6.51
C SER A 344 22.47 -8.01 -7.30
N THR A 345 22.70 -8.17 -8.58
CA THR A 345 22.73 -7.10 -9.58
C THR A 345 21.34 -6.85 -10.16
N ALA A 346 20.34 -7.40 -9.52
CA ALA A 346 18.95 -7.39 -9.93
C ALA A 346 18.41 -5.99 -10.07
N GLY A 347 17.94 -5.75 -11.15
CA GLY A 347 17.50 -4.54 -11.73
C GLY A 347 17.89 -4.54 -13.17
N SER A 348 18.63 -5.55 -13.61
CA SER A 348 18.69 -5.86 -15.02
C SER A 348 17.37 -6.52 -15.40
N ILE A 349 16.70 -5.91 -16.32
CA ILE A 349 15.47 -6.40 -16.92
C ILE A 349 15.66 -7.74 -17.68
N THR A 350 16.92 -8.13 -17.89
CA THR A 350 17.30 -9.40 -18.50
C THR A 350 17.16 -10.58 -17.53
N ASP A 351 17.05 -10.33 -16.21
CA ASP A 351 16.88 -11.37 -15.21
C ASP A 351 15.41 -11.78 -15.12
N LEU A 352 14.94 -12.47 -16.15
CA LEU A 352 13.59 -13.01 -16.17
C LEU A 352 13.44 -14.12 -15.14
N PRO A 353 12.24 -14.25 -14.52
CA PRO A 353 11.98 -15.36 -13.62
C PRO A 353 12.06 -16.68 -14.39
N LEU A 354 12.62 -17.71 -13.76
CA LEU A 354 12.65 -19.06 -14.32
C LEU A 354 11.23 -19.62 -14.48
N TYR A 355 10.37 -19.33 -13.50
CA TYR A 355 8.95 -19.68 -13.53
C TYR A 355 8.13 -18.44 -13.22
N SER A 356 7.06 -18.23 -14.01
CA SER A 356 6.06 -17.20 -13.77
C SER A 356 4.68 -17.79 -13.99
N TRP A 357 3.91 -17.91 -12.93
CA TRP A 357 2.53 -18.41 -12.95
C TRP A 357 1.56 -17.32 -12.50
N TYR A 358 0.40 -17.28 -13.13
CA TYR A 358 -0.68 -16.38 -12.75
C TYR A 358 -1.96 -17.19 -12.48
N LYS A 359 -2.92 -16.63 -11.76
CA LYS A 359 -4.16 -17.30 -11.35
C LYS A 359 -3.95 -18.58 -10.52
N VAL A 360 -2.90 -18.61 -9.69
CA VAL A 360 -2.62 -19.75 -8.82
C VAL A 360 -3.43 -19.61 -7.54
N ASN A 361 -4.19 -20.64 -7.16
CA ASN A 361 -5.04 -20.62 -5.97
C ASN A 361 -4.58 -21.57 -4.85
N SER A 362 -3.70 -22.51 -5.14
CA SER A 362 -3.10 -23.34 -4.10
C SER A 362 -1.73 -23.87 -4.52
N LEU A 363 -0.87 -24.06 -3.52
CA LEU A 363 0.43 -24.69 -3.65
C LEU A 363 0.61 -25.60 -2.45
N SER A 364 0.75 -26.90 -2.67
CA SER A 364 1.01 -27.89 -1.62
C SER A 364 2.42 -28.45 -1.76
N THR A 365 3.18 -28.46 -0.67
CA THR A 365 4.46 -29.14 -0.57
C THR A 365 4.30 -30.46 0.16
N VAL A 366 4.73 -31.53 -0.46
CA VAL A 366 4.83 -32.84 0.18
C VAL A 366 6.28 -33.07 0.55
N THR A 367 6.53 -33.43 1.80
CA THR A 367 7.87 -33.59 2.33
C THR A 367 8.62 -34.77 1.77
N GLY A 368 9.80 -34.48 1.36
CA GLY A 368 10.95 -35.36 1.43
C GLY A 368 12.03 -34.76 2.33
N THR A 369 13.25 -35.12 2.12
CA THR A 369 14.43 -34.42 2.66
C THR A 369 14.53 -33.04 1.98
N LEU A 370 15.37 -32.14 2.52
CA LEU A 370 15.63 -30.82 1.90
C LEU A 370 16.03 -30.90 0.41
N THR A 371 16.52 -32.05 -0.03
CA THR A 371 16.94 -32.33 -1.41
C THR A 371 15.83 -32.89 -2.29
N SER A 372 14.70 -33.28 -1.75
CA SER A 372 13.59 -33.93 -2.47
C SER A 372 12.21 -33.34 -2.14
N LEU A 373 12.14 -32.04 -1.93
CA LEU A 373 10.89 -31.34 -1.71
C LEU A 373 10.11 -31.28 -3.02
N VAL A 374 8.99 -31.99 -3.10
CA VAL A 374 8.11 -31.99 -4.26
C VAL A 374 6.91 -31.10 -3.99
N THR A 375 6.67 -30.19 -4.89
CA THR A 375 5.54 -29.27 -4.84
C THR A 375 4.51 -29.64 -5.87
N THR A 376 3.28 -29.84 -5.45
CA THR A 376 2.12 -29.96 -6.36
C THR A 376 1.42 -28.62 -6.43
N LEU A 377 1.34 -28.05 -7.62
CA LEU A 377 0.60 -26.85 -7.91
C LEU A 377 -0.76 -27.25 -8.45
N SER A 378 -1.83 -26.78 -7.82
CA SER A 378 -3.18 -26.94 -8.35
C SER A 378 -3.83 -25.57 -8.56
N SER A 379 -4.54 -25.41 -9.67
CA SER A 379 -5.28 -24.21 -9.99
C SER A 379 -6.52 -24.54 -10.79
N ASN A 380 -7.67 -24.10 -10.30
CA ASN A 380 -8.96 -24.21 -10.99
C ASN A 380 -9.23 -23.02 -11.92
N ASN A 381 -8.33 -22.07 -11.98
CA ASN A 381 -8.51 -20.79 -12.69
C ASN A 381 -7.89 -20.80 -14.10
N TYR A 382 -7.21 -21.89 -14.48
CA TYR A 382 -6.65 -22.07 -15.80
C TYR A 382 -7.58 -22.84 -16.72
N THR A 383 -7.70 -22.37 -17.95
CA THR A 383 -8.31 -23.16 -19.02
C THR A 383 -7.38 -24.31 -19.43
N ALA A 384 -7.93 -25.32 -20.13
CA ALA A 384 -7.13 -26.44 -20.62
C ALA A 384 -6.02 -26.00 -21.59
N ASP A 385 -6.22 -24.93 -22.35
CA ASP A 385 -5.23 -24.40 -23.28
C ASP A 385 -4.15 -23.57 -22.57
N GLU A 386 -4.51 -22.81 -21.55
CA GLU A 386 -3.55 -22.13 -20.67
C GLU A 386 -2.63 -23.13 -19.97
N LEU A 387 -3.17 -24.25 -19.47
CA LEU A 387 -2.39 -25.31 -18.82
C LEU A 387 -1.35 -25.95 -19.74
N LYS A 388 -1.60 -26.04 -21.04
CA LYS A 388 -0.63 -26.58 -22.02
C LYS A 388 0.59 -25.70 -22.20
N THR A 389 0.48 -24.40 -21.94
CA THR A 389 1.55 -23.42 -22.13
C THR A 389 2.32 -23.10 -20.84
N LEU A 390 1.85 -23.61 -19.70
CA LEU A 390 2.56 -23.43 -18.43
C LEU A 390 3.82 -24.30 -18.38
N PRO A 391 4.95 -23.77 -17.87
CA PRO A 391 6.09 -24.60 -17.51
C PRO A 391 5.62 -25.67 -16.52
N ALA A 392 6.15 -26.90 -16.67
CA ALA A 392 5.71 -28.10 -15.94
C ALA A 392 5.48 -27.85 -14.44
N ILE A 393 4.22 -27.85 -14.04
CA ILE A 393 3.79 -27.69 -12.65
C ILE A 393 4.06 -28.98 -11.86
N SER A 394 4.04 -30.13 -12.53
CA SER A 394 4.06 -31.47 -11.93
C SER A 394 5.35 -31.85 -11.23
N ASN A 395 6.46 -31.17 -11.48
CA ASN A 395 7.79 -31.49 -10.93
C ASN A 395 8.48 -30.25 -10.31
N PHE A 396 7.70 -29.26 -9.91
CA PHE A 396 8.31 -28.08 -9.27
C PHE A 396 8.84 -28.42 -7.89
N SER A 397 10.05 -27.94 -7.59
CA SER A 397 10.67 -28.02 -6.27
C SER A 397 11.09 -26.65 -5.77
N PHE A 398 10.96 -26.40 -4.49
CA PHE A 398 11.56 -25.22 -3.85
C PHE A 398 13.08 -25.28 -3.72
N GLN A 399 13.66 -26.48 -3.93
CA GLN A 399 15.10 -26.65 -3.90
C GLN A 399 15.77 -25.72 -4.92
N GLY A 400 16.79 -24.99 -4.50
CA GLY A 400 17.52 -24.05 -5.35
C GLY A 400 16.80 -22.75 -5.65
N LYS A 401 15.53 -22.56 -5.28
CA LYS A 401 14.83 -21.29 -5.46
C LYS A 401 15.35 -20.25 -4.48
N LYS A 402 15.89 -19.17 -4.99
CA LYS A 402 16.53 -18.09 -4.22
C LYS A 402 15.61 -16.89 -4.02
N VAL A 403 14.65 -16.71 -4.90
CA VAL A 403 13.68 -15.63 -4.80
C VAL A 403 12.30 -16.14 -5.16
N ILE A 404 11.32 -15.74 -4.36
CA ILE A 404 9.91 -15.77 -4.69
C ILE A 404 9.34 -14.35 -4.66
N SER A 405 8.55 -14.01 -5.67
CA SER A 405 7.74 -12.80 -5.69
C SER A 405 6.29 -13.17 -5.99
N ILE A 406 5.38 -12.71 -5.14
CA ILE A 406 3.94 -12.92 -5.28
C ILE A 406 3.24 -11.57 -5.37
N GLY A 407 2.25 -11.49 -6.25
CA GLY A 407 1.47 -10.29 -6.49
C GLY A 407 1.70 -9.72 -7.89
N GLN A 408 0.77 -8.90 -8.33
CA GLN A 408 0.86 -8.25 -9.64
C GLN A 408 1.61 -6.93 -9.53
N GLY A 409 2.53 -6.69 -10.47
CA GLY A 409 3.03 -5.36 -10.78
C GLY A 409 1.95 -4.53 -11.48
N ILE A 410 2.13 -3.23 -11.49
CA ILE A 410 1.31 -2.32 -12.28
C ILE A 410 1.88 -2.34 -13.71
N LEU A 411 1.05 -2.67 -14.69
CA LEU A 411 1.38 -2.54 -16.10
C LEU A 411 0.09 -2.34 -16.89
N ASN A 412 -0.30 -1.09 -17.04
CA ASN A 412 -1.42 -0.68 -17.86
C ASN A 412 -0.88 0.00 -19.11
N ILE A 413 -1.38 -0.37 -20.25
CA ILE A 413 -0.98 0.16 -21.54
C ILE A 413 -2.18 0.88 -22.13
N ASP A 414 -1.98 2.09 -22.60
CA ASP A 414 -3.00 2.83 -23.32
C ASP A 414 -3.33 2.12 -24.63
N ALA A 415 -4.50 2.36 -25.18
CA ALA A 415 -4.88 1.76 -26.45
C ALA A 415 -3.92 2.19 -27.57
N ILE A 416 -3.47 1.22 -28.36
CA ILE A 416 -2.53 1.43 -29.45
C ILE A 416 -3.21 1.06 -30.75
N THR A 417 -3.17 1.98 -31.70
CA THR A 417 -3.77 1.83 -33.01
C THR A 417 -2.72 1.92 -34.11
N ASP A 418 -3.11 1.60 -35.34
CA ASP A 418 -2.28 1.74 -36.55
C ASP A 418 -1.91 3.21 -36.90
N LYS A 419 -2.46 4.19 -36.19
CA LYS A 419 -2.09 5.62 -36.29
C LYS A 419 -1.22 6.09 -35.11
N SER A 420 -0.96 5.22 -34.14
CA SER A 420 -0.20 5.59 -32.92
C SER A 420 1.30 5.69 -33.21
N MET A 421 1.86 6.87 -33.06
CA MET A 421 3.30 7.12 -33.11
C MET A 421 3.96 7.06 -31.73
N VAL A 422 3.17 7.05 -30.65
CA VAL A 422 3.66 7.02 -29.28
C VAL A 422 2.91 5.94 -28.51
N ILE A 423 3.67 5.04 -27.89
CA ILE A 423 3.17 4.07 -26.94
C ILE A 423 3.26 4.70 -25.55
N LYS A 424 2.17 4.72 -24.81
CA LYS A 424 2.10 5.22 -23.44
C LYS A 424 1.49 4.17 -22.52
N GLY A 425 1.78 4.31 -21.25
CA GLY A 425 1.20 3.45 -20.25
C GLY A 425 1.65 3.78 -18.84
N TYR A 426 1.24 2.94 -17.93
CA TYR A 426 1.49 3.05 -16.50
C TYR A 426 2.11 1.75 -15.99
N ALA A 427 3.23 1.85 -15.31
CA ALA A 427 3.92 0.76 -14.63
C ALA A 427 4.18 1.11 -13.16
N ASP A 428 4.74 0.19 -12.40
CA ASP A 428 5.26 0.56 -11.07
C ASP A 428 6.26 1.72 -11.20
N PRO A 429 6.29 2.67 -10.24
CA PRO A 429 7.25 3.76 -10.26
C PRO A 429 8.69 3.27 -10.45
N LEU A 430 9.45 3.92 -11.31
CA LEU A 430 10.82 3.59 -11.68
C LEU A 430 10.99 2.19 -12.31
N ALA A 431 9.91 1.54 -12.73
CA ALA A 431 10.00 0.28 -13.45
C ALA A 431 10.71 0.46 -14.80
N SER A 432 11.54 -0.49 -15.10
CA SER A 432 12.12 -0.65 -16.44
C SER A 432 11.12 -1.43 -17.30
N VAL A 433 10.67 -0.84 -18.40
CA VAL A 433 9.66 -1.44 -19.30
C VAL A 433 10.32 -1.77 -20.64
N ILE A 434 10.41 -3.06 -20.96
CA ILE A 434 10.81 -3.52 -22.30
C ILE A 434 9.57 -3.60 -23.17
N ILE A 435 9.65 -3.03 -24.35
CA ILE A 435 8.61 -3.02 -25.38
C ILE A 435 9.19 -3.72 -26.60
N SER A 436 8.65 -4.91 -26.91
CA SER A 436 9.14 -5.75 -28.01
C SER A 436 8.05 -5.94 -29.06
N TYR A 437 8.37 -5.66 -30.31
CA TYR A 437 7.50 -5.86 -31.48
C TYR A 437 8.33 -6.27 -32.68
N ASN A 438 7.83 -7.20 -33.49
CA ASN A 438 8.58 -7.81 -34.60
C ASN A 438 9.97 -8.28 -34.09
N THR A 439 11.05 -7.78 -34.69
CA THR A 439 12.44 -8.04 -34.28
C THR A 439 13.05 -6.93 -33.41
N THR A 440 12.26 -5.91 -33.10
CA THR A 440 12.72 -4.73 -32.33
C THR A 440 12.40 -4.89 -30.85
N SER A 441 13.34 -4.48 -30.00
CA SER A 441 13.12 -4.38 -28.56
C SER A 441 13.70 -3.06 -28.05
N LYS A 442 12.90 -2.25 -27.39
CA LYS A 442 13.30 -0.96 -26.78
C LYS A 442 12.96 -0.97 -25.31
N THR A 443 13.77 -0.28 -24.51
CA THR A 443 13.59 -0.17 -23.06
C THR A 443 13.36 1.29 -22.69
N VAL A 444 12.33 1.53 -21.88
CA VAL A 444 12.02 2.83 -21.25
C VAL A 444 11.91 2.66 -19.75
N THR A 445 12.11 3.72 -18.99
CA THR A 445 11.92 3.71 -17.54
C THR A 445 10.68 4.53 -17.19
N ALA A 446 9.80 3.98 -16.40
CA ALA A 446 8.67 4.71 -15.84
C ALA A 446 9.17 5.80 -14.88
N ASP A 447 8.54 6.94 -14.87
CA ASP A 447 8.88 8.04 -13.97
C ASP A 447 8.49 7.75 -12.49
N ALA A 448 8.69 8.71 -11.60
CA ALA A 448 8.34 8.58 -10.19
C ALA A 448 6.83 8.42 -9.95
N ASN A 449 6.00 8.79 -10.92
CA ASN A 449 4.54 8.59 -10.89
C ASN A 449 4.11 7.30 -11.60
N GLY A 450 5.03 6.56 -12.19
CA GLY A 450 4.78 5.32 -12.93
C GLY A 450 4.46 5.50 -14.41
N LEU A 451 4.48 6.72 -14.95
CA LEU A 451 4.22 6.96 -16.37
C LEU A 451 5.43 6.60 -17.23
N PHE A 452 5.19 5.92 -18.35
CA PHE A 452 6.21 5.69 -19.37
C PHE A 452 5.69 6.02 -20.76
N SER A 453 6.62 6.35 -21.65
CA SER A 453 6.34 6.70 -23.04
C SER A 453 7.48 6.23 -23.95
N LEU A 454 7.13 5.71 -25.11
CA LEU A 454 8.04 5.33 -26.19
C LEU A 454 7.54 5.92 -27.51
N THR A 455 8.35 6.75 -28.17
CA THR A 455 8.08 7.19 -29.54
C THR A 455 8.57 6.11 -30.52
N LEU A 456 7.69 5.73 -31.43
CA LEU A 456 7.98 4.78 -32.51
C LEU A 456 8.66 5.50 -33.67
N ASP A 457 9.50 4.76 -34.39
CA ASP A 457 10.13 5.27 -35.61
C ASP A 457 9.12 5.34 -36.79
N ASN A 458 8.13 4.41 -36.77
CA ASN A 458 7.02 4.35 -37.72
C ASN A 458 5.79 3.79 -37.02
N VAL A 459 4.61 4.07 -37.54
CA VAL A 459 3.37 3.39 -37.13
C VAL A 459 3.46 1.88 -37.37
N LEU A 460 2.81 1.11 -36.54
CA LEU A 460 2.81 -0.34 -36.61
C LEU A 460 1.52 -0.84 -37.31
N PRO A 461 1.60 -1.81 -38.25
CA PRO A 461 0.43 -2.35 -38.93
C PRO A 461 -0.59 -2.98 -37.97
N VAL A 462 -1.87 -2.94 -38.33
CA VAL A 462 -2.94 -3.70 -37.64
C VAL A 462 -2.54 -5.18 -37.56
N GLY A 463 -2.81 -5.79 -36.40
CA GLY A 463 -2.46 -7.18 -36.15
C GLY A 463 -1.06 -7.39 -35.56
N THR A 464 -0.20 -6.37 -35.56
CA THR A 464 1.11 -6.45 -34.88
C THR A 464 0.91 -6.69 -33.39
N ILE A 465 1.60 -7.70 -32.84
CA ILE A 465 1.61 -7.98 -31.40
C ILE A 465 2.80 -7.27 -30.76
N ILE A 466 2.52 -6.43 -29.76
CA ILE A 466 3.53 -5.79 -28.93
C ILE A 466 3.54 -6.49 -27.57
N LYS A 467 4.69 -6.97 -27.17
CA LYS A 467 4.93 -7.55 -25.84
C LYS A 467 5.58 -6.52 -24.94
N PHE A 468 4.98 -6.32 -23.80
CA PHE A 468 5.48 -5.46 -22.72
C PHE A 468 5.98 -6.32 -21.58
N THR A 469 7.13 -5.96 -21.02
CA THR A 469 7.68 -6.58 -19.81
C THR A 469 8.16 -5.48 -18.88
N ALA A 470 7.62 -5.42 -17.67
CA ALA A 470 7.99 -4.44 -16.66
C ALA A 470 8.68 -5.11 -15.48
N ASN A 471 9.76 -4.51 -14.99
CA ASN A 471 10.49 -4.96 -13.82
C ASN A 471 10.94 -3.74 -13.00
N VAL A 472 10.72 -3.75 -11.68
CA VAL A 472 11.21 -2.73 -10.78
C VAL A 472 12.55 -3.17 -10.20
N LYS A 473 13.57 -2.34 -10.38
CA LYS A 473 14.92 -2.60 -9.88
C LYS A 473 14.89 -2.90 -8.37
N ASN A 474 15.56 -3.98 -7.96
CA ASN A 474 15.71 -4.42 -6.57
C ASN A 474 14.41 -4.82 -5.84
N SER A 475 13.28 -4.97 -6.54
CA SER A 475 12.01 -5.34 -5.90
C SER A 475 11.46 -6.68 -6.37
N PHE A 476 12.08 -7.30 -7.38
CA PHE A 476 11.64 -8.56 -8.00
C PHE A 476 10.17 -8.52 -8.48
N ILE A 477 9.66 -7.33 -8.77
CA ILE A 477 8.34 -7.14 -9.35
C ILE A 477 8.47 -7.31 -10.86
N TYR A 478 7.80 -8.34 -11.37
CA TYR A 478 7.78 -8.66 -12.78
C TYR A 478 6.34 -8.69 -13.28
N GLN A 479 6.07 -8.04 -14.38
CA GLN A 479 4.77 -8.08 -15.06
C GLN A 479 4.98 -8.14 -16.57
N SER A 480 4.16 -8.92 -17.25
CA SER A 480 4.14 -8.93 -18.72
C SER A 480 2.72 -8.82 -19.26
N LYS A 481 2.59 -8.17 -20.40
CA LYS A 481 1.33 -8.00 -21.12
C LYS A 481 1.60 -8.00 -22.63
N SER A 482 0.70 -8.56 -23.40
CA SER A 482 0.73 -8.45 -24.85
C SER A 482 -0.51 -7.71 -25.34
N ILE A 483 -0.32 -6.82 -26.31
CA ILE A 483 -1.39 -6.05 -26.94
C ILE A 483 -1.26 -6.21 -28.44
N GLN A 484 -2.37 -6.41 -29.11
CA GLN A 484 -2.44 -6.41 -30.56
C GLN A 484 -2.87 -5.02 -31.06
N ILE A 485 -2.18 -4.49 -32.07
CA ILE A 485 -2.54 -3.25 -32.73
C ILE A 485 -3.90 -3.42 -33.42
N VAL A 486 -4.80 -2.48 -33.15
CA VAL A 486 -6.13 -2.43 -33.75
C VAL A 486 -6.24 -1.27 -34.73
N TYR A 487 -7.23 -1.31 -35.63
CA TYR A 487 -7.54 -0.20 -36.52
C TYR A 487 -8.02 1.01 -35.72
N ALA A 488 -7.48 2.19 -36.02
CA ALA A 488 -7.81 3.42 -35.29
C ALA A 488 -9.29 3.79 -35.40
N GLY A 489 -9.87 3.48 -36.55
CA GLY A 489 -11.24 3.87 -36.87
C GLY A 489 -11.35 5.36 -37.21
N GLU A 490 -12.58 5.80 -37.49
CA GLU A 490 -12.88 7.16 -37.92
C GLU A 490 -14.18 7.64 -37.28
N LEU A 491 -14.25 8.94 -37.14
CA LEU A 491 -15.48 9.67 -36.79
C LEU A 491 -15.98 10.37 -38.05
N THR A 492 -17.17 10.02 -38.52
CA THR A 492 -17.73 10.56 -39.78
C THR A 492 -19.11 11.16 -39.54
N LEU A 493 -19.34 12.30 -40.17
CA LEU A 493 -20.68 12.88 -40.35
C LEU A 493 -21.24 12.31 -41.64
N ASP A 494 -22.06 11.25 -41.57
CA ASP A 494 -22.53 10.51 -42.71
C ASP A 494 -23.56 11.28 -43.50
N SER A 495 -24.49 11.94 -42.82
CA SER A 495 -25.52 12.76 -43.46
C SER A 495 -26.06 13.81 -42.53
N ALA A 496 -26.45 14.92 -43.10
CA ALA A 496 -27.23 15.97 -42.50
C ALA A 496 -28.45 16.31 -43.40
N PRO A 497 -29.50 16.87 -42.86
CA PRO A 497 -30.69 17.24 -43.64
C PRO A 497 -30.34 18.28 -44.71
N THR A 498 -30.79 18.05 -45.92
CA THR A 498 -30.59 18.99 -47.03
C THR A 498 -31.48 20.23 -46.91
N VAL A 499 -32.62 20.13 -46.22
CA VAL A 499 -33.56 21.20 -45.98
C VAL A 499 -34.18 21.07 -44.62
N ILE A 500 -34.28 22.18 -43.91
CA ILE A 500 -35.03 22.30 -42.65
C ILE A 500 -36.12 23.36 -42.90
N THR A 501 -37.37 22.96 -42.71
CA THR A 501 -38.54 23.87 -42.89
C THR A 501 -39.20 24.10 -41.55
N PHE A 502 -39.81 25.30 -41.43
CA PHE A 502 -40.50 25.69 -40.23
C PHE A 502 -42.00 25.93 -40.52
N SER A 503 -42.83 25.77 -39.50
CA SER A 503 -44.27 26.06 -39.59
C SER A 503 -44.52 27.53 -39.93
N MET A 504 -45.67 27.84 -40.49
CA MET A 504 -46.07 29.24 -40.75
C MET A 504 -45.99 30.06 -39.46
N VAL A 505 -45.40 31.24 -39.56
CA VAL A 505 -45.21 32.15 -38.44
C VAL A 505 -46.44 33.00 -38.26
N PRO A 506 -47.15 32.97 -37.12
CA PRO A 506 -48.21 33.92 -36.85
C PRO A 506 -47.60 35.30 -36.63
N PHE A 507 -48.33 36.34 -37.06
CA PHE A 507 -47.94 37.72 -36.72
C PHE A 507 -47.94 37.91 -35.22
N SER A 508 -46.81 38.37 -34.66
CA SER A 508 -46.67 38.61 -33.23
C SER A 508 -45.73 39.79 -32.97
N THR A 509 -46.08 40.62 -32.01
CA THR A 509 -45.22 41.72 -31.51
C THR A 509 -44.15 41.23 -30.53
N ASN A 510 -44.26 40.00 -30.06
CA ASN A 510 -43.29 39.39 -29.18
C ASN A 510 -42.48 38.30 -29.94
N PRO A 511 -41.23 38.03 -29.56
CA PRO A 511 -40.45 36.93 -30.15
C PRO A 511 -41.20 35.59 -30.04
N VAL A 512 -41.35 34.89 -31.17
CA VAL A 512 -42.01 33.57 -31.26
C VAL A 512 -41.03 32.53 -31.77
N LEU A 513 -41.02 31.38 -31.11
CA LEU A 513 -40.30 30.18 -31.59
C LEU A 513 -41.25 29.37 -32.48
N CYS A 514 -40.83 29.13 -33.72
CA CYS A 514 -41.59 28.38 -34.71
C CYS A 514 -41.01 26.98 -34.84
N SER A 515 -41.82 25.99 -34.47
CA SER A 515 -41.43 24.59 -34.55
C SER A 515 -41.09 24.16 -35.99
N ARG A 516 -40.24 23.17 -36.14
CA ARG A 516 -39.95 22.56 -37.42
C ARG A 516 -41.18 21.85 -37.99
N ALA A 517 -41.33 21.94 -39.30
CA ALA A 517 -42.41 21.25 -40.01
C ALA A 517 -42.09 19.77 -40.31
N GLY A 518 -40.84 19.33 -40.11
CA GLY A 518 -40.40 17.97 -40.37
C GLY A 518 -39.33 17.51 -39.37
N GLU A 519 -39.02 16.22 -39.41
CA GLU A 519 -37.97 15.62 -38.61
C GLU A 519 -36.58 16.02 -39.15
N VAL A 520 -35.67 16.29 -38.25
CA VAL A 520 -34.26 16.53 -38.54
C VAL A 520 -33.47 15.38 -37.98
N ILE A 521 -32.79 14.63 -38.85
CA ILE A 521 -31.88 13.52 -38.46
C ILE A 521 -30.51 13.82 -39.03
N ILE A 522 -29.52 13.82 -38.15
CA ILE A 522 -28.11 13.90 -38.50
C ILE A 522 -27.46 12.58 -38.11
N LYS A 523 -26.90 11.90 -39.10
CA LYS A 523 -26.28 10.58 -38.88
C LYS A 523 -24.78 10.71 -38.72
N VAL A 524 -24.29 10.19 -37.61
CA VAL A 524 -22.86 10.14 -37.27
C VAL A 524 -22.45 8.70 -37.06
N THR A 525 -21.41 8.28 -37.74
CA THR A 525 -20.76 6.98 -37.51
C THR A 525 -19.42 7.18 -36.81
N ASP A 526 -19.28 6.52 -35.66
CA ASP A 526 -18.06 6.49 -34.88
C ASP A 526 -17.53 5.05 -34.82
N SER A 527 -16.46 4.77 -35.57
CA SER A 527 -15.77 3.47 -35.63
C SER A 527 -14.46 3.48 -34.85
N ARG A 528 -14.16 4.51 -34.07
CA ARG A 528 -12.91 4.63 -33.33
C ARG A 528 -12.77 3.51 -32.30
N ALA A 529 -11.60 2.89 -32.26
CA ALA A 529 -11.31 1.77 -31.38
C ALA A 529 -11.19 2.18 -29.90
N VAL A 530 -10.89 3.46 -29.66
CA VAL A 530 -10.68 4.02 -28.32
C VAL A 530 -11.94 4.74 -27.86
N SER A 531 -12.34 4.52 -26.61
CA SER A 531 -13.45 5.27 -26.00
C SER A 531 -13.17 6.77 -26.06
N SER A 532 -14.08 7.51 -26.64
CA SER A 532 -13.92 8.96 -26.81
C SER A 532 -15.28 9.66 -26.99
N ASN A 533 -15.32 10.93 -26.61
CA ASN A 533 -16.45 11.80 -26.86
C ASN A 533 -16.27 12.49 -28.21
N TRP A 534 -17.39 12.99 -28.74
CA TRP A 534 -17.40 13.85 -29.92
C TRP A 534 -18.49 14.92 -29.78
N LYS A 535 -18.32 15.99 -30.53
CA LYS A 535 -19.21 17.16 -30.48
C LYS A 535 -19.69 17.49 -31.86
N LEU A 536 -20.99 17.82 -31.98
CA LEU A 536 -21.58 18.32 -33.20
C LEU A 536 -21.88 19.81 -33.03
N TYR A 537 -21.45 20.59 -33.98
CA TYR A 537 -21.64 22.02 -34.03
C TYR A 537 -22.46 22.42 -35.23
N ALA A 538 -23.21 23.51 -35.09
CA ALA A 538 -23.92 24.18 -36.17
C ALA A 538 -23.48 25.64 -36.27
N ALA A 539 -23.23 26.11 -37.47
CA ALA A 539 -23.01 27.52 -37.78
C ALA A 539 -23.88 27.94 -38.97
N ILE A 540 -24.16 29.21 -39.13
CA ILE A 540 -24.85 29.73 -40.32
C ILE A 540 -23.84 30.43 -41.23
N GLY A 541 -23.96 30.23 -42.53
CA GLY A 541 -23.16 30.93 -43.53
C GLY A 541 -23.57 32.39 -43.72
N GLN A 542 -24.86 32.66 -43.52
CA GLN A 542 -25.45 33.99 -43.56
C GLN A 542 -26.77 34.03 -42.77
N ASN A 543 -27.21 35.20 -42.41
CA ASN A 543 -28.55 35.38 -41.83
C ASN A 543 -29.65 34.92 -42.83
N LEU A 544 -30.83 34.59 -42.33
CA LEU A 544 -31.98 34.28 -43.17
C LEU A 544 -32.29 35.48 -44.06
N THR A 545 -32.17 35.29 -45.37
CA THR A 545 -32.32 36.34 -46.35
C THR A 545 -33.35 35.94 -47.41
N SER A 546 -34.27 36.85 -47.77
CA SER A 546 -35.22 36.62 -48.85
C SER A 546 -34.62 36.91 -50.22
N ASP A 547 -35.24 36.42 -51.27
CA ASP A 547 -34.82 36.67 -52.65
C ASP A 547 -34.83 38.20 -52.98
N ASN A 548 -35.65 39.01 -52.31
CA ASN A 548 -35.72 40.47 -52.44
C ASN A 548 -34.76 41.22 -51.44
N GLY A 549 -33.91 40.50 -50.70
CA GLY A 549 -32.88 41.10 -49.86
C GLY A 549 -33.32 41.48 -48.44
N TYR A 550 -34.50 41.10 -48.00
CA TYR A 550 -34.92 41.29 -46.61
C TYR A 550 -34.15 40.29 -45.72
N VAL A 551 -33.63 40.75 -44.59
CA VAL A 551 -32.78 39.97 -43.69
C VAL A 551 -33.42 39.83 -42.32
N LEU A 552 -33.49 38.58 -41.83
CA LEU A 552 -33.88 38.29 -40.43
C LEU A 552 -32.61 37.95 -39.65
N THR A 553 -32.28 38.84 -38.71
CA THR A 553 -31.08 38.70 -37.88
C THR A 553 -31.36 37.84 -36.64
N ASN A 554 -30.38 37.07 -36.19
CA ASN A 554 -30.50 36.25 -34.97
C ASN A 554 -31.72 35.30 -34.93
N SER A 555 -32.22 34.90 -36.11
CA SER A 555 -33.49 34.18 -36.24
C SER A 555 -33.34 32.66 -36.31
N LEU A 556 -32.16 32.12 -36.57
CA LEU A 556 -31.89 30.71 -36.35
C LEU A 556 -31.24 30.50 -34.98
N VAL A 557 -31.86 29.64 -34.18
CA VAL A 557 -31.42 29.37 -32.81
C VAL A 557 -31.34 27.86 -32.57
N ASN A 558 -30.46 27.43 -31.68
CA ASN A 558 -30.51 26.11 -31.07
C ASN A 558 -31.24 26.19 -29.74
N VAL A 559 -32.30 25.42 -29.57
CA VAL A 559 -33.03 25.27 -28.33
C VAL A 559 -32.64 23.96 -27.68
N ASN A 560 -32.00 24.04 -26.53
CA ASN A 560 -31.59 22.85 -25.77
C ASN A 560 -32.79 22.20 -25.04
N SER A 561 -32.61 20.99 -24.52
CA SER A 561 -33.66 20.29 -23.75
C SER A 561 -34.05 21.03 -22.45
N ASP A 562 -33.16 21.81 -21.87
CA ASP A 562 -33.44 22.71 -20.73
C ASP A 562 -34.11 24.04 -21.14
N LYS A 563 -34.48 24.15 -22.43
CA LYS A 563 -35.09 25.33 -23.05
C LYS A 563 -34.19 26.58 -23.10
N THR A 564 -32.89 26.42 -22.83
CA THR A 564 -31.92 27.49 -23.12
C THR A 564 -31.80 27.70 -24.63
N ILE A 565 -31.68 28.97 -25.06
CA ILE A 565 -31.67 29.38 -26.47
C ILE A 565 -30.29 29.94 -26.82
N ASN A 566 -29.63 29.32 -27.78
CA ASN A 566 -28.36 29.79 -28.35
C ASN A 566 -28.57 30.28 -29.77
N VAL A 567 -28.29 31.56 -30.03
CA VAL A 567 -28.38 32.11 -31.39
C VAL A 567 -27.27 31.53 -32.26
N LEU A 568 -27.62 31.00 -33.42
CA LEU A 568 -26.64 30.54 -34.39
C LEU A 568 -26.05 31.76 -35.12
N SER A 569 -24.74 31.72 -35.29
CA SER A 569 -23.96 32.73 -36.00
C SER A 569 -22.93 32.05 -36.92
N SER A 570 -22.05 32.82 -37.53
CA SER A 570 -20.89 32.26 -38.26
C SER A 570 -19.90 31.56 -37.34
N VAL A 571 -20.01 31.71 -36.02
CA VAL A 571 -19.20 30.97 -35.05
C VAL A 571 -19.93 29.66 -34.73
N PRO A 572 -19.24 28.49 -34.80
CA PRO A 572 -19.85 27.21 -34.51
C PRO A 572 -20.44 27.13 -33.10
N THR A 573 -21.70 26.79 -32.99
CA THR A 573 -22.43 26.60 -31.74
C THR A 573 -22.57 25.11 -31.46
N LEU A 574 -22.18 24.62 -30.25
CA LEU A 574 -22.36 23.25 -29.84
C LEU A 574 -23.86 22.91 -29.75
N VAL A 575 -24.31 21.89 -30.48
CA VAL A 575 -25.70 21.44 -30.54
C VAL A 575 -25.93 20.02 -30.04
N TYR A 576 -24.87 19.18 -30.01
CA TYR A 576 -24.97 17.83 -29.49
C TYR A 576 -23.61 17.31 -29.06
N THR A 577 -23.60 16.46 -28.01
CA THR A 577 -22.42 15.70 -27.59
C THR A 577 -22.72 14.20 -27.62
N GLY A 578 -21.90 13.45 -28.31
CA GLY A 578 -21.99 12.00 -28.38
C GLY A 578 -20.77 11.31 -27.75
N ALA A 579 -20.88 10.01 -27.53
CA ALA A 579 -19.81 9.18 -27.03
C ALA A 579 -19.78 7.80 -27.68
N ASN A 580 -18.58 7.25 -27.84
CA ASN A 580 -18.34 5.87 -28.20
C ASN A 580 -17.56 5.18 -27.04
N ASN A 581 -17.96 3.98 -26.67
CA ASN A 581 -17.29 3.21 -25.62
C ASN A 581 -16.04 2.45 -26.12
N GLY A 582 -15.69 2.60 -27.40
CA GLY A 582 -14.57 1.94 -28.05
C GLY A 582 -14.87 0.50 -28.49
N GLY A 583 -14.11 0.01 -29.45
CA GLY A 583 -14.13 -1.39 -29.89
C GLY A 583 -15.24 -1.82 -30.83
N THR A 584 -16.33 -1.04 -31.00
CA THR A 584 -17.42 -1.33 -31.93
C THR A 584 -17.86 -0.06 -32.65
N THR A 585 -18.19 -0.21 -33.94
CA THR A 585 -18.77 0.89 -34.72
C THR A 585 -20.14 1.25 -34.14
N LYS A 586 -20.33 2.51 -33.81
CA LYS A 586 -21.58 3.07 -33.29
C LYS A 586 -22.16 4.08 -34.27
N VAL A 587 -23.37 3.84 -34.67
CA VAL A 587 -24.15 4.79 -35.47
C VAL A 587 -25.07 5.56 -34.52
N THR A 588 -24.98 6.88 -34.55
CA THR A 588 -25.82 7.77 -33.75
C THR A 588 -26.69 8.62 -34.68
N ASN A 589 -28.00 8.52 -34.55
CA ASN A 589 -28.93 9.41 -35.17
C ASN A 589 -29.26 10.56 -34.21
N VAL A 590 -28.68 11.72 -34.45
CA VAL A 590 -28.97 12.94 -33.68
C VAL A 590 -30.27 13.52 -34.19
N SER A 591 -31.27 13.55 -33.34
CA SER A 591 -32.56 14.16 -33.61
C SER A 591 -33.10 14.86 -32.36
N TRP A 592 -34.00 15.80 -32.56
CA TRP A 592 -34.64 16.57 -31.51
C TRP A 592 -36.17 16.63 -31.73
N PRO A 593 -36.99 16.76 -30.68
CA PRO A 593 -38.39 17.14 -30.78
C PRO A 593 -38.58 18.38 -31.66
N SER A 594 -39.72 18.54 -32.27
CA SER A 594 -39.98 19.63 -33.24
C SER A 594 -39.77 21.05 -32.66
N ASP A 595 -39.80 21.21 -31.34
CA ASP A 595 -39.61 22.45 -30.58
C ASP A 595 -38.19 22.57 -29.96
N GLU A 596 -37.29 21.64 -30.25
CA GLU A 596 -35.89 21.63 -29.78
C GLU A 596 -34.88 21.50 -30.94
N GLY A 597 -33.59 21.69 -30.68
CA GLY A 597 -32.53 21.74 -31.71
C GLY A 597 -32.66 23.03 -32.55
N ILE A 598 -32.47 22.91 -33.86
CA ILE A 598 -32.50 24.08 -34.74
C ILE A 598 -33.94 24.56 -34.93
N ILE A 599 -34.23 25.74 -34.46
CA ILE A 599 -35.57 26.37 -34.44
C ILE A 599 -35.49 27.75 -35.07
N LEU A 600 -36.57 28.15 -35.73
CA LEU A 600 -36.74 29.53 -36.18
C LEU A 600 -37.29 30.38 -35.03
N ARG A 601 -36.61 31.46 -34.70
CA ARG A 601 -37.07 32.49 -33.77
C ARG A 601 -37.35 33.77 -34.56
N VAL A 602 -38.60 34.16 -34.63
CA VAL A 602 -38.99 35.45 -35.22
C VAL A 602 -39.09 36.47 -34.09
N ALA A 603 -38.18 37.42 -34.10
CA ALA A 603 -38.25 38.61 -33.25
C ALA A 603 -39.12 39.69 -33.96
N ASN A 604 -39.35 40.81 -33.31
CA ASN A 604 -40.17 41.91 -33.81
C ASN A 604 -39.57 42.61 -35.08
N GLU A 605 -39.26 41.80 -36.09
CA GLU A 605 -38.79 42.27 -37.39
C GLU A 605 -39.94 42.17 -38.41
N PRO A 606 -40.05 43.11 -39.33
CA PRO A 606 -41.12 43.10 -40.34
C PRO A 606 -40.87 41.88 -41.27
N LEU A 607 -41.76 40.89 -41.19
CA LEU A 607 -41.86 39.84 -42.18
C LEU A 607 -42.62 40.36 -43.38
N GLU A 608 -42.03 40.35 -44.54
CA GLU A 608 -42.70 40.68 -45.76
C GLU A 608 -43.60 39.54 -46.26
N ASN A 609 -44.85 39.82 -46.53
CA ASN A 609 -45.84 38.84 -46.91
C ASN A 609 -45.49 38.20 -48.27
N GLY A 610 -45.41 36.86 -48.31
CA GLY A 610 -45.09 36.10 -49.50
C GLY A 610 -43.60 35.87 -49.76
N GLU A 611 -42.69 36.38 -48.93
CA GLU A 611 -41.26 36.16 -49.04
C GLU A 611 -40.85 34.84 -48.46
N VAL A 612 -39.86 34.19 -49.11
CA VAL A 612 -39.23 32.97 -48.63
C VAL A 612 -37.80 33.30 -48.16
N TYR A 613 -37.53 33.13 -46.88
CA TYR A 613 -36.24 33.40 -46.29
C TYR A 613 -35.39 32.14 -46.27
N LYS A 614 -34.14 32.23 -46.66
CA LYS A 614 -33.17 31.09 -46.76
C LYS A 614 -31.89 31.41 -46.04
N SER A 615 -31.28 30.35 -45.45
CA SER A 615 -29.94 30.36 -44.89
C SER A 615 -29.29 29.00 -45.09
N ASN A 616 -27.96 28.97 -45.02
CA ASN A 616 -27.20 27.71 -45.04
C ASN A 616 -26.70 27.40 -43.65
N ILE A 617 -26.90 26.15 -43.19
CA ILE A 617 -26.34 25.63 -41.95
C ILE A 617 -25.11 24.80 -42.31
N ILE A 618 -24.00 25.10 -41.63
CA ILE A 618 -22.73 24.38 -41.73
C ILE A 618 -22.63 23.50 -40.51
N TRP A 619 -22.59 22.21 -40.73
CA TRP A 619 -22.41 21.21 -39.69
C TRP A 619 -20.94 20.80 -39.59
N THR A 620 -20.41 20.81 -38.36
CA THR A 620 -19.04 20.37 -38.08
C THR A 620 -19.04 19.36 -36.94
N ILE A 621 -18.27 18.30 -37.09
CA ILE A 621 -18.06 17.30 -36.07
C ILE A 621 -16.60 17.38 -35.60
N GLU A 622 -16.40 17.30 -34.29
CA GLU A 622 -15.06 17.33 -33.68
C GLU A 622 -14.91 16.20 -32.67
N GLU A 623 -13.66 15.76 -32.52
CA GLU A 623 -13.23 14.76 -31.55
C GLU A 623 -13.05 15.32 -30.16
#